data_e4f451df906401bdbb55b26905073a74
#
_entry.id   e4f451df906401bdbb55b26905073a74
#
_cell.length_a   1.000
_cell.length_b   1.000
_cell.length_c   1.000
_cell.angle_alpha   90.00
_cell.angle_beta   90.00
_cell.angle_gamma   90.00
#
_symmetry.space_group_name_H-M   'P 1'
#
loop_
_entity.id
_entity.type
_entity.pdbx_description
1 polymer ?
#
loop_
_entity_poly.entity_id
_entity_poly.type
_entity_poly.pdbx_seq_one_letter_code
_entity_poly.pdbx_strand_id
1 'polypeptide(L)'
;QESRGLGDVYKRQAYSHSFMPRGRMSEHIQTDVAPYDLWEQQGLITVIGGETDFRIDYKAVVKHLADVVEEYDLKPQAVGYDPHNAEAFTEDLEVLGAPLIKVVQSAKNLNDATVDVQLLVKSGKYSMDKRNELMSWSFLNAQLVRNSFDEAKVDKKPGKTRRIDPVDACIDAHYARLVQRDSEVVDADVELRRYMELMKW
;
A
#
# COMPACT_ATOMS: atom_id res chain seq x y z
N GLN A 1 -17.54 -5.62 20.66
CA GLN A 1 -16.84 -6.82 20.16
C GLN A 1 -17.78 -7.97 19.78
N GLU A 2 -18.99 -8.01 20.27
CA GLU A 2 -19.94 -9.12 20.02
C GLU A 2 -20.72 -9.02 18.70
N SER A 3 -20.57 -7.94 17.94
CA SER A 3 -21.29 -7.75 16.66
C SER A 3 -20.44 -7.96 15.40
N ARG A 4 -19.26 -8.56 15.52
CA ARG A 4 -18.46 -8.96 14.35
C ARG A 4 -19.04 -10.22 13.71
N GLY A 5 -20.19 -10.05 13.04
CA GLY A 5 -20.71 -11.09 12.17
C GLY A 5 -19.72 -11.42 11.05
N LEU A 6 -19.81 -12.61 10.48
CA LEU A 6 -19.01 -13.09 9.34
C LEU A 6 -18.88 -12.08 8.18
N GLY A 7 -19.80 -11.10 8.08
CA GLY A 7 -19.76 -10.01 7.11
C GLY A 7 -18.61 -9.01 7.27
N ASP A 8 -18.09 -8.81 8.49
CA ASP A 8 -17.01 -7.85 8.75
C ASP A 8 -15.61 -8.40 8.44
N VAL A 9 -15.47 -9.72 8.41
CA VAL A 9 -14.19 -10.40 8.09
C VAL A 9 -13.70 -10.07 6.66
N TYR A 10 -14.61 -9.69 5.77
CA TYR A 10 -14.28 -9.41 4.37
C TYR A 10 -14.12 -7.92 4.05
N LYS A 11 -14.36 -7.02 5.00
CA LYS A 11 -14.12 -5.59 4.80
C LYS A 11 -12.63 -5.28 4.91
N ARG A 12 -12.17 -4.36 4.07
CA ARG A 12 -10.79 -3.83 4.08
C ARG A 12 -10.86 -2.34 4.32
N GLN A 13 -9.96 -1.87 5.16
CA GLN A 13 -9.80 -0.45 5.43
C GLN A 13 -8.39 -0.03 5.02
N ALA A 14 -8.30 1.02 4.21
CA ALA A 14 -7.04 1.61 3.81
C ALA A 14 -6.82 2.92 4.58
N TYR A 15 -5.66 3.02 5.16
CA TYR A 15 -5.07 4.25 5.64
C TYR A 15 -3.88 4.59 4.74
N SER A 16 -3.77 5.82 4.30
CA SER A 16 -2.63 6.27 3.50
C SER A 16 -2.06 7.57 4.04
N HIS A 17 -0.75 7.67 4.00
CA HIS A 17 0.01 8.87 4.27
C HIS A 17 1.08 9.03 3.20
N SER A 18 1.35 10.25 2.79
CA SER A 18 2.30 10.53 1.70
C SER A 18 3.48 11.35 2.21
N PHE A 19 4.60 11.19 1.53
CA PHE A 19 5.83 11.96 1.82
C PHE A 19 6.31 12.64 0.55
N MET A 20 6.77 13.87 0.67
CA MET A 20 7.23 14.64 -0.47
C MET A 20 8.41 15.54 -0.07
N PRO A 21 9.49 15.61 -0.85
CA PRO A 21 10.52 16.61 -0.65
C PRO A 21 9.98 18.02 -0.91
N ARG A 22 10.39 18.99 -0.11
CA ARG A 22 9.93 20.39 -0.23
C ARG A 22 10.17 20.96 -1.62
N GLY A 23 11.35 20.75 -2.20
CA GLY A 23 11.66 21.22 -3.55
C GLY A 23 10.74 20.63 -4.62
N ARG A 24 10.33 19.35 -4.48
CA ARG A 24 9.36 18.73 -5.39
C ARG A 24 7.95 19.27 -5.22
N MET A 25 7.54 19.59 -4.00
CA MET A 25 6.21 20.12 -3.74
C MET A 25 6.00 21.45 -4.48
N SER A 26 6.98 22.34 -4.43
CA SER A 26 6.93 23.64 -5.12
C SER A 26 6.78 23.47 -6.64
N GLU A 27 7.44 22.48 -7.24
CA GLU A 27 7.27 22.14 -8.66
C GLU A 27 5.87 21.57 -8.94
N HIS A 28 5.39 20.65 -8.10
CA HIS A 28 4.15 19.91 -8.35
C HIS A 28 2.89 20.75 -8.14
N ILE A 29 2.90 21.74 -7.26
CA ILE A 29 1.78 22.70 -7.12
C ILE A 29 1.49 23.35 -8.48
N GLN A 30 2.55 23.70 -9.23
CA GLN A 30 2.40 24.37 -10.52
C GLN A 30 2.03 23.39 -11.66
N THR A 31 2.58 22.19 -11.65
CA THR A 31 2.44 21.24 -12.76
C THR A 31 1.19 20.37 -12.63
N ASP A 32 0.85 19.93 -11.43
CA ASP A 32 -0.21 18.95 -11.21
C ASP A 32 -1.58 19.60 -10.96
N VAL A 33 -1.60 20.92 -10.74
CA VAL A 33 -2.82 21.71 -10.42
C VAL A 33 -3.56 21.07 -9.23
N ALA A 34 -2.82 20.69 -8.21
CA ALA A 34 -3.33 19.98 -7.04
C ALA A 34 -2.94 20.73 -5.76
N PRO A 35 -3.80 20.76 -4.73
CA PRO A 35 -3.61 21.56 -3.53
C PRO A 35 -2.69 20.91 -2.50
N TYR A 36 -1.42 20.68 -2.86
CA TYR A 36 -0.43 20.00 -2.01
C TYR A 36 -0.19 20.75 -0.69
N ASP A 37 -0.24 22.07 -0.71
CA ASP A 37 -0.14 22.94 0.46
C ASP A 37 -1.30 22.73 1.44
N LEU A 38 -2.52 22.57 0.92
CA LEU A 38 -3.69 22.24 1.73
C LEU A 38 -3.57 20.83 2.32
N TRP A 39 -3.11 19.87 1.54
CA TRP A 39 -2.91 18.48 2.00
C TRP A 39 -1.80 18.38 3.05
N GLU A 40 -0.75 19.22 2.97
CA GLU A 40 0.24 19.34 4.03
C GLU A 40 -0.40 19.88 5.32
N GLN A 41 -1.19 20.96 5.24
CA GLN A 41 -1.90 21.53 6.39
C GLN A 41 -2.90 20.55 7.03
N GLN A 42 -3.52 19.70 6.22
CA GLN A 42 -4.43 18.64 6.68
C GLN A 42 -3.70 17.41 7.24
N GLY A 43 -2.37 17.36 7.17
CA GLY A 43 -1.57 16.23 7.63
C GLY A 43 -1.67 14.98 6.74
N LEU A 44 -2.10 15.12 5.47
CA LEU A 44 -2.16 14.03 4.49
C LEU A 44 -0.81 13.78 3.82
N ILE A 45 0.05 14.79 3.82
CA ILE A 45 1.43 14.73 3.31
C ILE A 45 2.38 15.25 4.40
N THR A 46 3.46 14.53 4.63
CA THR A 46 4.62 15.05 5.35
C THR A 46 5.63 15.58 4.34
N VAL A 47 5.89 16.88 4.41
CA VAL A 47 6.90 17.51 3.55
C VAL A 47 8.24 17.54 4.26
N ILE A 48 9.27 17.00 3.59
CA ILE A 48 10.59 16.74 4.15
C ILE A 48 11.63 17.69 3.54
N GLY A 49 12.55 18.17 4.38
CA GLY A 49 13.69 18.97 3.94
C GLY A 49 13.37 20.43 3.62
N GLY A 50 14.31 21.11 2.99
CA GLY A 50 14.21 22.50 2.53
C GLY A 50 13.87 22.64 1.05
N GLU A 51 13.75 23.90 0.59
CA GLU A 51 13.36 24.22 -0.81
C GLU A 51 14.32 23.66 -1.87
N THR A 52 15.55 23.33 -1.49
CA THR A 52 16.56 22.74 -2.40
C THR A 52 16.64 21.22 -2.30
N ASP A 53 15.81 20.59 -1.47
CA ASP A 53 15.78 19.14 -1.30
C ASP A 53 14.77 18.49 -2.25
N PHE A 54 15.28 17.63 -3.12
CA PHE A 54 14.51 16.94 -4.15
C PHE A 54 14.42 15.41 -3.94
N ARG A 55 14.97 14.91 -2.83
CA ARG A 55 15.00 13.48 -2.51
C ARG A 55 14.24 13.21 -1.22
N ILE A 56 13.56 12.06 -1.17
CA ILE A 56 12.90 11.59 0.04
C ILE A 56 13.96 11.09 1.03
N ASP A 57 13.83 11.49 2.29
CA ASP A 57 14.47 10.83 3.40
C ASP A 57 13.63 9.62 3.84
N TYR A 58 14.04 8.43 3.42
CA TYR A 58 13.33 7.19 3.74
C TYR A 58 13.33 6.87 5.24
N LYS A 59 14.27 7.37 6.02
CA LYS A 59 14.27 7.21 7.49
C LYS A 59 13.07 7.89 8.12
N ALA A 60 12.65 9.05 7.58
CA ALA A 60 11.43 9.72 8.03
C ALA A 60 10.18 8.88 7.72
N VAL A 61 10.15 8.18 6.58
CA VAL A 61 9.05 7.27 6.22
C VAL A 61 9.00 6.08 7.18
N VAL A 62 10.12 5.42 7.41
CA VAL A 62 10.20 4.27 8.33
C VAL A 62 9.83 4.67 9.76
N LYS A 63 10.34 5.83 10.21
CA LYS A 63 9.97 6.36 11.53
C LYS A 63 8.47 6.57 11.66
N HIS A 64 7.82 7.19 10.67
CA HIS A 64 6.37 7.38 10.69
C HIS A 64 5.61 6.05 10.78
N LEU A 65 6.04 5.03 10.03
CA LEU A 65 5.43 3.71 10.09
C LEU A 65 5.58 3.09 11.49
N ALA A 66 6.77 3.20 12.09
CA ALA A 66 7.02 2.72 13.45
C ALA A 66 6.16 3.48 14.48
N ASP A 67 6.07 4.80 14.37
CA ASP A 67 5.24 5.64 15.24
C ASP A 67 3.75 5.23 15.15
N VAL A 68 3.23 4.95 13.94
CA VAL A 68 1.84 4.48 13.73
C VAL A 68 1.63 3.10 14.34
N VAL A 69 2.60 2.19 14.17
CA VAL A 69 2.54 0.85 14.76
C VAL A 69 2.46 0.94 16.28
N GLU A 70 3.26 1.79 16.89
CA GLU A 70 3.29 2.00 18.35
C GLU A 70 2.01 2.71 18.83
N GLU A 71 1.60 3.81 18.19
CA GLU A 71 0.45 4.63 18.61
C GLU A 71 -0.86 3.82 18.62
N TYR A 72 -1.04 2.94 17.64
CA TYR A 72 -2.28 2.14 17.50
C TYR A 72 -2.14 0.69 17.97
N ASP A 73 -1.04 0.32 18.63
CA ASP A 73 -0.72 -1.06 19.06
C ASP A 73 -0.97 -2.08 17.94
N LEU A 74 -0.45 -1.77 16.75
CA LEU A 74 -0.63 -2.63 15.58
C LEU A 74 0.34 -3.81 15.60
N LYS A 75 -0.07 -4.90 14.94
CA LYS A 75 0.79 -6.06 14.67
C LYS A 75 0.92 -6.22 13.15
N PRO A 76 1.95 -5.61 12.54
CA PRO A 76 2.16 -5.72 11.11
C PRO A 76 2.29 -7.18 10.69
N GLN A 77 1.55 -7.60 9.66
CA GLN A 77 1.58 -8.97 9.16
C GLN A 77 2.52 -9.11 7.96
N ALA A 78 2.67 -8.06 7.18
CA ALA A 78 3.58 -7.98 6.05
C ALA A 78 3.86 -6.53 5.69
N VAL A 79 5.02 -6.27 5.10
CA VAL A 79 5.37 -4.98 4.50
C VAL A 79 5.65 -5.20 3.02
N GLY A 80 4.76 -4.71 2.16
CA GLY A 80 4.98 -4.69 0.71
C GLY A 80 5.79 -3.47 0.31
N TYR A 81 6.78 -3.63 -0.57
CA TYR A 81 7.58 -2.53 -1.08
C TYR A 81 7.91 -2.69 -2.57
N ASP A 82 7.89 -1.58 -3.31
CA ASP A 82 8.43 -1.53 -4.67
C ASP A 82 9.96 -1.60 -4.61
N PRO A 83 10.61 -2.59 -5.26
CA PRO A 83 12.07 -2.70 -5.26
C PRO A 83 12.77 -1.54 -5.96
N HIS A 84 12.06 -0.77 -6.78
CA HIS A 84 12.64 0.38 -7.46
C HIS A 84 12.96 1.49 -6.45
N ASN A 85 14.22 1.73 -6.19
CA ASN A 85 14.75 2.65 -5.17
C ASN A 85 14.57 2.23 -3.69
N ALA A 86 14.00 1.06 -3.41
CA ALA A 86 13.75 0.63 -2.02
C ALA A 86 14.91 -0.16 -1.39
N GLU A 87 15.84 -0.70 -2.18
CA GLU A 87 16.93 -1.52 -1.66
C GLU A 87 17.79 -0.81 -0.60
N ALA A 88 17.88 0.52 -0.69
CA ALA A 88 18.68 1.33 0.23
C ALA A 88 18.08 1.45 1.65
N PHE A 89 16.81 1.11 1.87
CA PHE A 89 16.13 1.25 3.16
C PHE A 89 15.39 0.00 3.63
N THR A 90 15.53 -1.14 2.96
CA THR A 90 14.92 -2.40 3.38
C THR A 90 15.39 -2.84 4.76
N GLU A 91 16.66 -2.62 5.11
CA GLU A 91 17.19 -2.88 6.46
C GLU A 91 16.47 -2.05 7.52
N ASP A 92 16.17 -0.78 7.21
CA ASP A 92 15.44 0.10 8.14
C ASP A 92 13.99 -0.38 8.37
N LEU A 93 13.36 -1.04 7.39
CA LEU A 93 12.00 -1.59 7.52
C LEU A 93 11.92 -2.80 8.45
N GLU A 94 13.02 -3.48 8.75
CA GLU A 94 13.05 -4.61 9.69
C GLU A 94 12.58 -4.23 11.10
N VAL A 95 12.67 -2.96 11.46
CA VAL A 95 12.14 -2.44 12.74
C VAL A 95 10.65 -2.71 12.92
N LEU A 96 9.90 -2.87 11.84
CA LEU A 96 8.46 -3.15 11.87
C LEU A 96 8.14 -4.60 12.27
N GLY A 97 9.15 -5.48 12.36
CA GLY A 97 9.00 -6.86 12.83
C GLY A 97 8.12 -7.75 11.97
N ALA A 98 7.92 -7.41 10.70
CA ALA A 98 7.06 -8.15 9.76
C ALA A 98 7.83 -8.57 8.51
N PRO A 99 7.42 -9.67 7.83
CA PRO A 99 8.03 -10.09 6.57
C PRO A 99 8.02 -8.98 5.52
N LEU A 100 9.18 -8.75 4.89
CA LEU A 100 9.32 -7.81 3.78
C LEU A 100 9.01 -8.53 2.46
N ILE A 101 8.02 -8.04 1.74
CA ILE A 101 7.54 -8.65 0.49
C ILE A 101 7.82 -7.71 -0.67
N LYS A 102 8.71 -8.16 -1.56
CA LYS A 102 9.06 -7.44 -2.78
C LYS A 102 7.89 -7.46 -3.77
N VAL A 103 7.41 -6.29 -4.17
CA VAL A 103 6.29 -6.12 -5.08
C VAL A 103 6.79 -5.67 -6.45
N VAL A 104 6.87 -6.61 -7.39
CA VAL A 104 7.31 -6.30 -8.76
C VAL A 104 6.17 -5.63 -9.52
N GLN A 105 6.41 -4.44 -10.08
CA GLN A 105 5.41 -3.57 -10.71
C GLN A 105 5.02 -4.01 -12.15
N SER A 106 4.65 -5.28 -12.31
CA SER A 106 4.18 -5.86 -13.58
C SER A 106 2.70 -6.23 -13.52
N ALA A 107 2.01 -6.19 -14.66
CA ALA A 107 0.61 -6.61 -14.74
C ALA A 107 0.43 -8.07 -14.28
N LYS A 108 1.34 -8.94 -14.66
CA LYS A 108 1.33 -10.36 -14.23
C LYS A 108 1.36 -10.50 -12.72
N ASN A 109 2.22 -9.74 -12.06
CA ASN A 109 2.40 -9.84 -10.60
C ASN A 109 1.25 -9.19 -9.83
N LEU A 110 0.74 -8.06 -10.31
CA LEU A 110 -0.27 -7.25 -9.62
C LEU A 110 -1.71 -7.61 -10.01
N ASN A 111 -1.93 -8.51 -10.97
CA ASN A 111 -3.26 -8.86 -11.47
C ASN A 111 -4.25 -9.19 -10.35
N ASP A 112 -3.92 -10.17 -9.53
CA ASP A 112 -4.84 -10.69 -8.51
C ASP A 112 -5.15 -9.64 -7.43
N ALA A 113 -4.13 -8.91 -6.98
CA ALA A 113 -4.31 -7.83 -6.03
C ALA A 113 -5.17 -6.69 -6.61
N THR A 114 -4.93 -6.32 -7.87
CA THR A 114 -5.67 -5.27 -8.56
C THR A 114 -7.14 -5.65 -8.75
N VAL A 115 -7.41 -6.87 -9.21
CA VAL A 115 -8.77 -7.36 -9.44
C VAL A 115 -9.53 -7.52 -8.11
N ASP A 116 -8.88 -8.04 -7.07
CA ASP A 116 -9.51 -8.22 -5.76
C ASP A 116 -9.86 -6.85 -5.13
N VAL A 117 -8.95 -5.87 -5.15
CA VAL A 117 -9.26 -4.51 -4.70
C VAL A 117 -10.40 -3.89 -5.50
N GLN A 118 -10.43 -4.06 -6.82
CA GLN A 118 -11.55 -3.57 -7.64
C GLN A 118 -12.89 -4.20 -7.21
N LEU A 119 -12.91 -5.50 -6.95
CA LEU A 119 -14.12 -6.21 -6.50
C LEU A 119 -14.54 -5.76 -5.09
N LEU A 120 -13.60 -5.56 -4.18
CA LEU A 120 -13.86 -5.04 -2.84
C LEU A 120 -14.45 -3.63 -2.88
N VAL A 121 -13.93 -2.74 -3.74
CA VAL A 121 -14.47 -1.39 -3.97
C VAL A 121 -15.89 -1.48 -4.53
N LYS A 122 -16.12 -2.26 -5.59
CA LYS A 122 -17.45 -2.43 -6.21
C LYS A 122 -18.49 -3.00 -5.27
N SER A 123 -18.07 -3.87 -4.34
CA SER A 123 -18.98 -4.50 -3.37
C SER A 123 -19.14 -3.70 -2.07
N GLY A 124 -18.55 -2.50 -1.98
CA GLY A 124 -18.61 -1.68 -0.75
C GLY A 124 -17.85 -2.28 0.45
N LYS A 125 -16.93 -3.20 0.18
CA LYS A 125 -16.10 -3.86 1.20
C LYS A 125 -14.71 -3.25 1.35
N TYR A 126 -14.39 -2.21 0.60
CA TYR A 126 -13.18 -1.42 0.71
C TYR A 126 -13.53 -0.02 1.20
N SER A 127 -12.95 0.41 2.30
CA SER A 127 -13.21 1.71 2.89
C SER A 127 -11.92 2.49 3.11
N MET A 128 -12.03 3.81 3.02
CA MET A 128 -10.97 4.76 3.32
C MET A 128 -11.57 5.97 4.03
N ASP A 129 -10.74 6.76 4.69
CA ASP A 129 -11.21 7.99 5.34
C ASP A 129 -11.70 8.98 4.26
N LYS A 130 -12.95 9.40 4.39
CA LYS A 130 -13.58 10.37 3.47
C LYS A 130 -12.89 11.74 3.49
N ARG A 131 -12.18 12.05 4.57
CA ARG A 131 -11.41 13.30 4.71
C ARG A 131 -10.05 13.22 3.99
N ASN A 132 -9.61 12.05 3.57
CA ASN A 132 -8.39 11.92 2.80
C ASN A 132 -8.64 12.26 1.33
N GLU A 133 -8.61 13.55 1.03
CA GLU A 133 -8.84 14.10 -0.31
C GLU A 133 -7.73 13.70 -1.28
N LEU A 134 -6.48 13.57 -0.81
CA LEU A 134 -5.35 13.10 -1.60
C LEU A 134 -5.58 11.66 -2.11
N MET A 135 -6.05 10.78 -1.25
CA MET A 135 -6.38 9.41 -1.63
C MET A 135 -7.52 9.37 -2.66
N SER A 136 -8.56 10.18 -2.43
CA SER A 136 -9.68 10.32 -3.37
C SER A 136 -9.23 10.86 -4.72
N TRP A 137 -8.40 11.89 -4.75
CA TRP A 137 -7.81 12.45 -5.95
C TRP A 137 -6.94 11.42 -6.70
N SER A 138 -6.16 10.63 -5.98
CA SER A 138 -5.33 9.55 -6.54
C SER A 138 -6.20 8.50 -7.25
N PHE A 139 -7.30 8.05 -6.62
CA PHE A 139 -8.25 7.13 -7.26
C PHE A 139 -8.88 7.71 -8.52
N LEU A 140 -9.23 9.00 -8.54
CA LEU A 140 -9.77 9.66 -9.72
C LEU A 140 -8.76 9.73 -10.88
N ASN A 141 -7.48 9.75 -10.59
CA ASN A 141 -6.40 9.74 -11.58
C ASN A 141 -6.06 8.35 -12.11
N ALA A 142 -6.43 7.31 -11.38
CA ALA A 142 -6.13 5.93 -11.70
C ALA A 142 -7.07 5.38 -12.80
N GLN A 143 -6.55 4.45 -13.58
CA GLN A 143 -7.29 3.60 -14.51
C GLN A 143 -6.77 2.17 -14.46
N LEU A 144 -7.60 1.22 -14.83
CA LEU A 144 -7.17 -0.15 -15.05
C LEU A 144 -6.66 -0.30 -16.48
N VAL A 145 -5.48 -0.85 -16.62
CA VAL A 145 -4.92 -1.25 -17.90
C VAL A 145 -4.71 -2.77 -17.91
N ARG A 146 -4.87 -3.37 -19.10
CA ARG A 146 -4.63 -4.80 -19.28
C ARG A 146 -3.56 -5.03 -20.34
N ASN A 147 -2.75 -6.03 -20.12
CA ASN A 147 -1.79 -6.47 -21.14
C ASN A 147 -2.43 -7.46 -22.14
N SER A 148 -1.64 -7.99 -23.07
CA SER A 148 -2.09 -8.94 -24.08
C SER A 148 -2.57 -10.30 -23.52
N PHE A 149 -2.30 -10.59 -22.27
CA PHE A 149 -2.75 -11.79 -21.55
C PHE A 149 -3.97 -11.54 -20.66
N ASP A 150 -4.61 -10.38 -20.81
CA ASP A 150 -5.75 -9.92 -20.00
C ASP A 150 -5.41 -9.70 -18.51
N GLU A 151 -4.12 -9.64 -18.15
CA GLU A 151 -3.68 -9.33 -16.80
C GLU A 151 -3.80 -7.83 -16.51
N ALA A 152 -4.46 -7.49 -15.41
CA ALA A 152 -4.77 -6.12 -15.01
C ALA A 152 -3.72 -5.53 -14.06
N LYS A 153 -3.45 -4.24 -14.21
CA LYS A 153 -2.79 -3.42 -13.19
C LYS A 153 -3.39 -2.02 -13.18
N VAL A 154 -3.16 -1.30 -12.09
CA VAL A 154 -3.44 0.14 -12.04
C VAL A 154 -2.38 0.90 -12.83
N ASP A 155 -2.79 1.95 -13.52
CA ASP A 155 -1.92 2.91 -14.17
C ASP A 155 -2.56 4.30 -14.11
N LYS A 156 -1.78 5.34 -14.29
CA LYS A 156 -2.29 6.71 -14.34
C LYS A 156 -3.03 6.95 -15.65
N LYS A 157 -4.14 7.68 -15.59
CA LYS A 157 -4.81 8.17 -16.79
C LYS A 157 -3.87 9.03 -17.64
N PRO A 158 -4.05 9.08 -18.96
CA PRO A 158 -3.24 9.94 -19.80
C PRO A 158 -3.20 11.39 -19.32
N GLY A 159 -2.01 11.97 -19.27
CA GLY A 159 -1.75 13.33 -18.79
C GLY A 159 -0.52 13.38 -17.89
N LYS A 160 0.31 14.44 -18.04
CA LYS A 160 1.60 14.54 -17.33
C LYS A 160 1.44 14.79 -15.81
N THR A 161 0.28 15.27 -15.39
CA THR A 161 0.03 15.81 -14.05
C THR A 161 -0.77 14.87 -13.14
N ARG A 162 -0.90 13.61 -13.52
CA ARG A 162 -1.69 12.64 -12.76
C ARG A 162 -0.80 11.78 -11.91
N ARG A 163 -1.05 11.79 -10.60
CA ARG A 163 -0.34 10.97 -9.61
C ARG A 163 -1.28 9.94 -9.03
N ILE A 164 -0.78 8.73 -8.82
CA ILE A 164 -1.53 7.60 -8.29
C ILE A 164 -0.79 6.88 -7.17
N ASP A 165 0.29 7.46 -6.66
CA ASP A 165 1.16 6.84 -5.66
C ASP A 165 0.38 6.25 -4.45
N PRO A 166 -0.63 6.94 -3.86
CA PRO A 166 -1.45 6.34 -2.80
C PRO A 166 -2.24 5.10 -3.24
N VAL A 167 -2.71 5.04 -4.48
CA VAL A 167 -3.43 3.86 -5.01
C VAL A 167 -2.45 2.72 -5.27
N ASP A 168 -1.29 3.01 -5.88
CA ASP A 168 -0.25 2.00 -6.10
C ASP A 168 0.19 1.38 -4.77
N ALA A 169 0.45 2.20 -3.75
CA ALA A 169 0.78 1.72 -2.41
C ALA A 169 -0.32 0.84 -1.78
N CYS A 170 -1.60 1.14 -2.05
CA CYS A 170 -2.71 0.30 -1.62
C CYS A 170 -2.74 -1.06 -2.31
N ILE A 171 -2.44 -1.10 -3.61
CA ILE A 171 -2.34 -2.36 -4.36
C ILE A 171 -1.14 -3.17 -3.85
N ASP A 172 0.00 -2.53 -3.60
CA ASP A 172 1.21 -3.18 -3.09
C ASP A 172 0.97 -3.79 -1.69
N ALA A 173 0.33 -3.05 -0.80
CA ALA A 173 -0.05 -3.55 0.52
C ALA A 173 -1.04 -4.73 0.43
N HIS A 174 -1.99 -4.66 -0.50
CA HIS A 174 -2.94 -5.74 -0.72
C HIS A 174 -2.27 -6.98 -1.32
N TYR A 175 -1.34 -6.80 -2.25
CA TYR A 175 -0.50 -7.88 -2.79
C TYR A 175 0.29 -8.58 -1.68
N ALA A 176 0.98 -7.81 -0.84
CA ALA A 176 1.75 -8.36 0.28
C ALA A 176 0.87 -9.19 1.21
N ARG A 177 -0.34 -8.71 1.51
CA ARG A 177 -1.34 -9.46 2.29
C ARG A 177 -1.76 -10.77 1.63
N LEU A 178 -1.96 -10.80 0.30
CA LEU A 178 -2.33 -12.03 -0.40
C LEU A 178 -1.20 -13.05 -0.33
N VAL A 179 0.04 -12.64 -0.59
CA VAL A 179 1.23 -13.49 -0.50
C VAL A 179 1.40 -14.05 0.92
N GLN A 180 1.27 -13.22 1.95
CA GLN A 180 1.39 -13.67 3.34
C GLN A 180 0.32 -14.69 3.71
N ARG A 181 -0.94 -14.42 3.36
CA ARG A 181 -2.05 -15.37 3.58
C ARG A 181 -1.79 -16.72 2.93
N ASP A 182 -1.30 -16.71 1.69
CA ASP A 182 -1.09 -17.95 0.95
C ASP A 182 0.09 -18.74 1.53
N SER A 183 1.13 -18.08 2.07
CA SER A 183 2.22 -18.73 2.81
C SER A 183 1.73 -19.37 4.11
N GLU A 184 0.88 -18.69 4.87
CA GLU A 184 0.30 -19.24 6.11
C GLU A 184 -0.55 -20.49 5.86
N VAL A 185 -1.32 -20.53 4.76
CA VAL A 185 -2.09 -21.71 4.37
C VAL A 185 -1.18 -22.88 4.01
N VAL A 186 -0.10 -22.62 3.27
CA VAL A 186 0.88 -23.67 2.91
C VAL A 186 1.57 -24.23 4.15
N ASP A 187 1.96 -23.38 5.09
CA ASP A 187 2.60 -23.82 6.33
C ASP A 187 1.64 -24.66 7.20
N ALA A 188 0.37 -24.28 7.30
CA ALA A 188 -0.64 -25.05 8.01
C ALA A 188 -0.88 -26.42 7.39
N ASP A 189 -0.89 -26.52 6.05
CA ASP A 189 -1.01 -27.79 5.33
C ASP A 189 0.22 -28.69 5.52
N VAL A 190 1.41 -28.12 5.56
CA VAL A 190 2.65 -28.85 5.86
C VAL A 190 2.64 -29.39 7.27
N GLU A 191 2.25 -28.58 8.25
CA GLU A 191 2.14 -29.01 9.64
C GLU A 191 1.07 -30.09 9.82
N LEU A 192 -0.09 -29.94 9.18
CA LEU A 192 -1.15 -30.94 9.22
C LEU A 192 -0.69 -32.28 8.61
N ARG A 193 -0.01 -32.26 7.47
CA ARG A 193 0.57 -33.48 6.86
C ARG A 193 1.59 -34.14 7.79
N ARG A 194 2.48 -33.35 8.39
CA ARG A 194 3.47 -33.85 9.35
C ARG A 194 2.79 -34.48 10.57
N TYR A 195 1.75 -33.84 11.09
CA TYR A 195 0.94 -34.37 12.19
C TYR A 195 0.26 -35.70 11.80
N MET A 196 -0.35 -35.76 10.60
CA MET A 196 -0.97 -36.97 10.09
C MET A 196 0.03 -38.11 9.86
N GLU A 197 1.26 -37.82 9.47
CA GLU A 197 2.33 -38.82 9.33
C GLU A 197 2.76 -39.37 10.70
N LEU A 198 2.85 -38.53 11.73
CA LEU A 198 3.17 -38.95 13.09
C LEU A 198 2.07 -39.79 13.74
N MET A 199 0.83 -39.64 13.30
CA MET A 199 -0.33 -40.39 13.81
C MET A 199 -0.60 -41.71 13.04
N LYS A 200 0.15 -42.02 12.01
CA LYS A 200 0.11 -43.34 11.34
C LYS A 200 0.88 -44.35 12.18
N TRP A 201 0.15 -45.10 12.98
CA TRP A 201 0.58 -46.30 13.68
C TRP A 201 0.28 -47.51 12.84
#